data_7390e75bf0ee23f99a9c1cecd8c70af2
#
_entry.id   7390e75bf0ee23f99a9c1cecd8c70af2
#
_cell.length_a   1.000
_cell.length_b   1.000
_cell.length_c   1.000
_cell.angle_alpha   90.00
_cell.angle_beta   90.00
_cell.angle_gamma   90.00
#
_symmetry.space_group_name_H-M   'P 1'
#
loop_
_entity.id
_entity.type
_entity.pdbx_description
1 polymer ?
#
loop_
_entity_poly.entity_id
_entity_poly.type
_entity_poly.pdbx_seq_one_letter_code
_entity_poly.pdbx_strand_id
1 'polypeptide(L)'
;MPATPTATEKQIQRDGRLLTFLMKAVAIVRIESDVQVDPDRPTLVAGNHQSLLDVFMAAAFCYQSNLSCRFLVQERYFQQPLAGRWLRRIGCIPLSAKTKKEAFAEALAALERGELIGIMPEGRLTKPEQRNPQVGAFRVGVAELARQSGAVVRTITFHRSGIAWPRGKWPKVRFRNRPIVTMRLQDPVELTGATDRENAKLIEQSVTAALNALDEEVAALGQPPGRTTPGE
;
A
#
# COMPACT_ATOMS: atom_id res chain seq x y z
N MET A 1 -20.13 -18.25 -15.03
CA MET A 1 -20.83 -17.13 -14.36
C MET A 1 -19.89 -16.52 -13.36
N PRO A 2 -19.73 -15.20 -13.27
CA PRO A 2 -18.91 -14.60 -12.20
C PRO A 2 -19.50 -14.98 -10.83
N ALA A 3 -18.63 -15.35 -9.90
CA ALA A 3 -19.03 -15.69 -8.54
C ALA A 3 -19.76 -14.52 -7.87
N THR A 4 -20.75 -14.82 -7.03
CA THR A 4 -21.45 -13.77 -6.28
C THR A 4 -20.48 -13.12 -5.30
N PRO A 5 -20.29 -11.78 -5.33
CA PRO A 5 -19.33 -11.11 -4.48
C PRO A 5 -19.60 -11.35 -3.00
N THR A 6 -18.54 -11.61 -2.24
CA THR A 6 -18.59 -11.80 -0.79
C THR A 6 -19.07 -10.53 -0.07
N ALA A 7 -19.46 -10.66 1.20
CA ALA A 7 -19.85 -9.50 2.02
C ALA A 7 -18.71 -8.49 2.14
N THR A 8 -17.45 -8.98 2.22
CA THR A 8 -16.23 -8.16 2.26
C THR A 8 -16.02 -7.40 0.97
N GLU A 9 -16.18 -8.05 -0.19
CA GLU A 9 -16.05 -7.41 -1.50
C GLU A 9 -17.10 -6.31 -1.72
N LYS A 10 -18.37 -6.59 -1.40
CA LYS A 10 -19.44 -5.56 -1.44
C LYS A 10 -19.12 -4.36 -0.56
N GLN A 11 -18.49 -4.60 0.60
CA GLN A 11 -18.10 -3.54 1.51
C GLN A 11 -16.94 -2.71 0.96
N ILE A 12 -15.90 -3.37 0.43
CA ILE A 12 -14.76 -2.69 -0.21
C ILE A 12 -15.26 -1.85 -1.39
N GLN A 13 -16.18 -2.36 -2.21
CA GLN A 13 -16.75 -1.60 -3.32
C GLN A 13 -17.51 -0.35 -2.86
N ARG A 14 -18.32 -0.47 -1.81
CA ARG A 14 -19.06 0.69 -1.26
C ARG A 14 -18.13 1.72 -0.65
N ASP A 15 -17.20 1.27 0.19
CA ASP A 15 -16.29 2.15 0.90
C ASP A 15 -15.27 2.76 -0.08
N GLY A 16 -14.84 2.04 -1.11
CA GLY A 16 -13.96 2.54 -2.15
C GLY A 16 -14.51 3.73 -2.91
N ARG A 17 -15.82 3.74 -3.22
CA ARG A 17 -16.49 4.91 -3.81
C ARG A 17 -16.42 6.14 -2.91
N LEU A 18 -16.79 5.97 -1.64
CA LEU A 18 -16.75 7.05 -0.67
C LEU A 18 -15.34 7.56 -0.45
N LEU A 19 -14.36 6.64 -0.30
CA LEU A 19 -12.96 6.99 -0.11
C LEU A 19 -12.40 7.74 -1.32
N THR A 20 -12.71 7.31 -2.54
CA THR A 20 -12.31 8.00 -3.77
C THR A 20 -12.86 9.41 -3.82
N PHE A 21 -14.11 9.60 -3.42
CA PHE A 21 -14.72 10.93 -3.36
C PHE A 21 -14.04 11.83 -2.31
N LEU A 22 -13.82 11.31 -1.09
CA LEU A 22 -13.17 12.05 -0.01
C LEU A 22 -11.73 12.43 -0.33
N MET A 23 -10.98 11.52 -0.98
CA MET A 23 -9.61 11.82 -1.43
C MET A 23 -9.54 12.99 -2.40
N LYS A 24 -10.54 13.15 -3.28
CA LYS A 24 -10.61 14.28 -4.22
C LYS A 24 -10.72 15.64 -3.53
N ALA A 25 -11.16 15.70 -2.29
CA ALA A 25 -11.18 16.94 -1.50
C ALA A 25 -9.79 17.36 -0.98
N VAL A 26 -8.86 16.40 -0.92
CA VAL A 26 -7.52 16.61 -0.33
C VAL A 26 -6.44 16.69 -1.41
N ALA A 27 -6.57 15.89 -2.49
CA ALA A 27 -5.58 15.74 -3.52
C ALA A 27 -6.21 15.47 -4.90
N ILE A 28 -5.42 15.63 -5.96
CA ILE A 28 -5.70 15.04 -7.27
C ILE A 28 -5.04 13.66 -7.25
N VAL A 29 -5.84 12.62 -7.18
CA VAL A 29 -5.35 11.23 -7.09
C VAL A 29 -5.27 10.63 -8.47
N ARG A 30 -4.08 10.16 -8.84
CA ARG A 30 -3.82 9.35 -10.03
C ARG A 30 -3.56 7.92 -9.60
N ILE A 31 -4.34 7.00 -10.12
CA ILE A 31 -4.14 5.55 -9.93
C ILE A 31 -3.74 5.02 -11.29
N GLU A 32 -2.50 4.59 -11.40
CA GLU A 32 -1.89 4.09 -12.62
C GLU A 32 -1.60 2.61 -12.44
N SER A 33 -2.29 1.79 -13.22
CA SER A 33 -2.10 0.35 -13.21
C SER A 33 -2.36 -0.16 -14.62
N ASP A 34 -1.30 -0.26 -15.42
CA ASP A 34 -1.34 -0.93 -16.71
C ASP A 34 -1.18 -2.45 -16.57
N VAL A 35 -0.96 -2.89 -15.33
CA VAL A 35 -0.67 -4.27 -15.00
C VAL A 35 -1.92 -4.98 -14.52
N GLN A 36 -2.31 -6.02 -15.23
CA GLN A 36 -3.35 -6.94 -14.77
C GLN A 36 -2.77 -7.89 -13.72
N VAL A 37 -3.46 -8.00 -12.59
CA VAL A 37 -3.18 -9.02 -11.58
C VAL A 37 -3.88 -10.30 -12.04
N ASP A 38 -3.11 -11.36 -12.22
CA ASP A 38 -3.64 -12.68 -12.54
C ASP A 38 -4.36 -13.24 -11.30
N PRO A 39 -5.69 -13.46 -11.36
CA PRO A 39 -6.45 -13.94 -10.21
C PRO A 39 -6.11 -15.39 -9.83
N ASP A 40 -5.50 -16.15 -10.75
CA ASP A 40 -5.14 -17.55 -10.51
C ASP A 40 -3.74 -17.70 -9.88
N ARG A 41 -3.02 -16.59 -9.70
CA ARG A 41 -1.68 -16.60 -9.09
C ARG A 41 -1.70 -15.85 -7.75
N PRO A 42 -1.28 -16.49 -6.65
CA PRO A 42 -1.09 -15.80 -5.38
C PRO A 42 -0.24 -14.55 -5.56
N THR A 43 -0.75 -13.40 -5.16
CA THR A 43 -0.06 -12.13 -5.37
C THR A 43 0.09 -11.36 -4.07
N LEU A 44 1.33 -11.00 -3.75
CA LEU A 44 1.71 -10.15 -2.63
C LEU A 44 2.10 -8.77 -3.15
N VAL A 45 1.44 -7.72 -2.68
CA VAL A 45 1.73 -6.33 -3.06
C VAL A 45 2.43 -5.62 -1.91
N ALA A 46 3.66 -5.16 -2.16
CA ALA A 46 4.49 -4.46 -1.18
C ALA A 46 4.64 -2.98 -1.56
N GLY A 47 4.34 -2.07 -0.62
CA GLY A 47 4.40 -0.63 -0.88
C GLY A 47 5.10 0.18 0.20
N ASN A 48 5.54 1.39 -0.16
CA ASN A 48 6.01 2.38 0.80
C ASN A 48 4.86 2.95 1.64
N HIS A 49 5.20 3.58 2.78
CA HIS A 49 4.19 4.14 3.69
C HIS A 49 4.57 5.53 4.18
N GLN A 50 4.06 6.55 3.50
CA GLN A 50 4.33 7.96 3.79
C GLN A 50 3.20 8.66 4.53
N SER A 51 1.96 8.17 4.37
CA SER A 51 0.74 8.85 4.80
C SER A 51 -0.37 7.86 5.11
N LEU A 52 -1.35 8.27 5.92
CA LEU A 52 -2.60 7.53 6.04
C LEU A 52 -3.39 7.50 4.72
N LEU A 53 -3.14 8.47 3.83
CA LEU A 53 -3.75 8.50 2.50
C LEU A 53 -3.42 7.25 1.67
N ASP A 54 -2.24 6.63 1.89
CA ASP A 54 -1.80 5.42 1.18
C ASP A 54 -2.80 4.26 1.36
N VAL A 55 -3.34 4.11 2.58
CA VAL A 55 -4.34 3.07 2.89
C VAL A 55 -5.62 3.30 2.10
N PHE A 56 -6.06 4.56 2.00
CA PHE A 56 -7.26 4.91 1.24
C PHE A 56 -7.05 4.76 -0.27
N MET A 57 -5.85 5.10 -0.77
CA MET A 57 -5.49 4.90 -2.17
C MET A 57 -5.44 3.41 -2.52
N ALA A 58 -4.84 2.57 -1.66
CA ALA A 58 -4.81 1.13 -1.84
C ALA A 58 -6.22 0.52 -1.84
N ALA A 59 -7.11 0.95 -0.93
CA ALA A 59 -8.50 0.50 -0.91
C ALA A 59 -9.27 0.95 -2.17
N ALA A 60 -9.03 2.18 -2.64
CA ALA A 60 -9.63 2.68 -3.88
C ALA A 60 -9.13 1.91 -5.11
N PHE A 61 -7.85 1.54 -5.14
CA PHE A 61 -7.31 0.69 -6.20
C PHE A 61 -7.98 -0.68 -6.25
N CYS A 62 -8.07 -1.37 -5.11
CA CYS A 62 -8.76 -2.66 -5.02
C CYS A 62 -10.20 -2.56 -5.50
N TYR A 63 -10.89 -1.46 -5.13
CA TYR A 63 -12.24 -1.17 -5.61
C TYR A 63 -12.30 -1.00 -7.13
N GLN A 64 -11.43 -0.16 -7.70
CA GLN A 64 -11.45 0.15 -9.15
C GLN A 64 -11.05 -1.05 -10.01
N SER A 65 -10.14 -1.88 -9.50
CA SER A 65 -9.65 -3.08 -10.17
C SER A 65 -10.50 -4.33 -9.89
N ASN A 66 -11.57 -4.21 -9.11
CA ASN A 66 -12.42 -5.32 -8.67
C ASN A 66 -11.62 -6.48 -8.05
N LEU A 67 -10.59 -6.15 -7.26
CA LEU A 67 -9.71 -7.12 -6.62
C LEU A 67 -10.14 -7.37 -5.18
N SER A 68 -10.19 -8.65 -4.80
CA SER A 68 -10.28 -9.04 -3.39
C SER A 68 -8.90 -8.90 -2.75
N CYS A 69 -8.77 -7.97 -1.81
CA CYS A 69 -7.49 -7.64 -1.20
C CYS A 69 -7.62 -7.55 0.32
N ARG A 70 -6.66 -8.13 1.03
CA ARG A 70 -6.52 -8.02 2.48
C ARG A 70 -5.18 -7.37 2.83
N PHE A 71 -5.17 -6.51 3.84
CA PHE A 71 -3.97 -5.79 4.25
C PHE A 71 -3.48 -6.26 5.60
N LEU A 72 -2.16 -6.48 5.71
CA LEU A 72 -1.50 -6.67 6.99
C LEU A 72 -1.31 -5.30 7.66
N VAL A 73 -2.01 -5.09 8.77
CA VAL A 73 -2.06 -3.81 9.48
C VAL A 73 -1.64 -4.00 10.94
N GLN A 74 -0.89 -3.04 11.48
CA GLN A 74 -0.46 -3.10 12.88
C GLN A 74 -1.65 -3.27 13.83
N GLU A 75 -1.59 -4.25 14.72
CA GLU A 75 -2.65 -4.64 15.67
C GLU A 75 -3.19 -3.46 16.49
N ARG A 76 -2.33 -2.50 16.86
CA ARG A 76 -2.74 -1.31 17.64
C ARG A 76 -3.86 -0.49 17.00
N TYR A 77 -3.98 -0.50 15.66
CA TYR A 77 -5.06 0.22 14.96
C TYR A 77 -6.42 -0.47 15.10
N PHE A 78 -6.43 -1.77 15.34
CA PHE A 78 -7.65 -2.52 15.60
C PHE A 78 -8.27 -2.23 16.97
N GLN A 79 -7.49 -1.64 17.90
CA GLN A 79 -7.95 -1.23 19.22
C GLN A 79 -8.70 0.11 19.17
N GLN A 80 -8.57 0.87 18.08
CA GLN A 80 -9.26 2.15 17.91
C GLN A 80 -10.75 1.90 17.53
N PRO A 81 -11.72 2.56 18.19
CA PRO A 81 -13.14 2.22 18.04
C PRO A 81 -13.66 2.26 16.60
N LEU A 82 -13.36 3.33 15.86
CA LEU A 82 -13.83 3.51 14.48
C LEU A 82 -12.92 2.81 13.47
N ALA A 83 -11.61 3.07 13.56
CA ALA A 83 -10.63 2.49 12.64
C ALA A 83 -10.60 0.96 12.77
N GLY A 84 -10.59 0.42 13.98
CA GLY A 84 -10.57 -1.03 14.20
C GLY A 84 -11.83 -1.74 13.70
N ARG A 85 -13.00 -1.10 13.84
CA ARG A 85 -14.24 -1.64 13.28
C ARG A 85 -14.19 -1.67 11.75
N TRP A 86 -13.70 -0.60 11.13
CA TRP A 86 -13.55 -0.51 9.68
C TRP A 86 -12.53 -1.52 9.16
N LEU A 87 -11.33 -1.61 9.77
CA LEU A 87 -10.29 -2.56 9.39
C LEU A 87 -10.78 -4.02 9.44
N ARG A 88 -11.48 -4.40 10.51
CA ARG A 88 -12.09 -5.73 10.60
C ARG A 88 -13.13 -5.96 9.50
N ARG A 89 -13.92 -4.94 9.20
CA ARG A 89 -14.98 -5.01 8.20
C ARG A 89 -14.46 -5.20 6.77
N ILE A 90 -13.31 -4.61 6.44
CA ILE A 90 -12.64 -4.80 5.14
C ILE A 90 -11.67 -5.98 5.12
N GLY A 91 -11.68 -6.83 6.15
CA GLY A 91 -10.91 -8.05 6.19
C GLY A 91 -9.40 -7.87 6.42
N CYS A 92 -8.96 -6.73 6.98
CA CYS A 92 -7.55 -6.54 7.32
C CYS A 92 -7.08 -7.53 8.39
N ILE A 93 -5.83 -7.98 8.27
CA ILE A 93 -5.19 -8.95 9.15
C ILE A 93 -4.36 -8.20 10.19
N PRO A 94 -4.63 -8.37 11.50
CA PRO A 94 -3.85 -7.71 12.54
C PRO A 94 -2.45 -8.32 12.67
N LEU A 95 -1.42 -7.47 12.63
CA LEU A 95 -0.02 -7.90 12.71
C LEU A 95 0.69 -7.22 13.88
N SER A 96 1.26 -8.03 14.78
CA SER A 96 2.19 -7.61 15.82
C SER A 96 3.32 -8.63 15.99
N ALA A 97 4.31 -8.33 16.84
CA ALA A 97 5.34 -9.31 17.15
C ALA A 97 4.78 -10.56 17.84
N LYS A 98 3.68 -10.41 18.59
CA LYS A 98 3.03 -11.51 19.33
C LYS A 98 2.14 -12.36 18.41
N THR A 99 1.48 -11.74 17.42
CA THR A 99 0.51 -12.39 16.52
C THR A 99 1.09 -12.65 15.12
N LYS A 100 2.42 -12.56 14.94
CA LYS A 100 3.06 -12.73 13.62
C LYS A 100 2.72 -14.08 13.00
N LYS A 101 2.78 -15.16 13.77
CA LYS A 101 2.55 -16.53 13.28
C LYS A 101 1.11 -16.69 12.79
N GLU A 102 0.15 -16.25 13.57
CA GLU A 102 -1.27 -16.29 13.25
C GLU A 102 -1.59 -15.39 12.05
N ALA A 103 -1.05 -14.17 12.03
CA ALA A 103 -1.22 -13.24 10.91
C ALA A 103 -0.65 -13.79 9.60
N PHE A 104 0.48 -14.47 9.65
CA PHE A 104 1.08 -15.10 8.46
C PHE A 104 0.26 -16.31 8.01
N ALA A 105 -0.22 -17.16 8.93
CA ALA A 105 -1.09 -18.27 8.60
C ALA A 105 -2.38 -17.79 7.92
N GLU A 106 -2.99 -16.71 8.42
CA GLU A 106 -4.18 -16.11 7.82
C GLU A 106 -3.89 -15.50 6.44
N ALA A 107 -2.73 -14.85 6.26
CA ALA A 107 -2.30 -14.29 4.98
C ALA A 107 -2.03 -15.39 3.94
N LEU A 108 -1.37 -16.49 4.33
CA LEU A 108 -1.13 -17.65 3.48
C LEU A 108 -2.45 -18.26 3.02
N ALA A 109 -3.38 -18.51 3.94
CA ALA A 109 -4.69 -19.04 3.61
C ALA A 109 -5.49 -18.11 2.69
N ALA A 110 -5.32 -16.79 2.80
CA ALA A 110 -5.95 -15.83 1.90
C ALA A 110 -5.33 -15.90 0.49
N LEU A 111 -4.00 -15.98 0.39
CA LEU A 111 -3.28 -16.17 -0.89
C LEU A 111 -3.70 -17.46 -1.59
N GLU A 112 -3.88 -18.56 -0.85
CA GLU A 112 -4.36 -19.84 -1.39
C GLU A 112 -5.79 -19.75 -1.97
N ARG A 113 -6.61 -18.83 -1.46
CA ARG A 113 -7.95 -18.55 -2.01
C ARG A 113 -7.95 -17.59 -3.20
N GLY A 114 -6.77 -17.15 -3.67
CA GLY A 114 -6.65 -16.15 -4.73
C GLY A 114 -6.89 -14.71 -4.28
N GLU A 115 -6.95 -14.45 -2.95
CA GLU A 115 -7.02 -13.09 -2.43
C GLU A 115 -5.63 -12.43 -2.53
N LEU A 116 -5.61 -11.15 -2.83
CA LEU A 116 -4.39 -10.36 -2.88
C LEU A 116 -4.00 -9.90 -1.46
N ILE A 117 -2.74 -10.03 -1.09
CA ILE A 117 -2.23 -9.55 0.20
C ILE A 117 -1.42 -8.27 0.00
N GLY A 118 -1.87 -7.20 0.64
CA GLY A 118 -1.15 -5.92 0.69
C GLY A 118 -0.35 -5.78 1.99
N ILE A 119 0.91 -5.38 1.88
CA ILE A 119 1.79 -5.12 3.02
C ILE A 119 2.59 -3.84 2.80
N MET A 120 2.81 -3.10 3.88
CA MET A 120 3.76 -1.99 3.92
C MET A 120 4.97 -2.42 4.77
N PRO A 121 6.06 -2.91 4.13
CA PRO A 121 7.14 -3.61 4.85
C PRO A 121 7.94 -2.71 5.81
N GLU A 122 7.85 -1.39 5.67
CA GLU A 122 8.39 -0.45 6.66
C GLU A 122 7.76 -0.68 8.05
N GLY A 123 6.54 -1.23 8.10
CA GLY A 123 5.81 -1.56 9.31
C GLY A 123 5.37 -0.34 10.14
N ARG A 124 5.55 0.86 9.62
CA ARG A 124 5.12 2.15 10.21
C ARG A 124 5.12 3.24 9.17
N LEU A 125 4.42 4.34 9.46
CA LEU A 125 4.61 5.58 8.72
C LEU A 125 6.05 6.08 8.94
N THR A 126 6.91 5.99 7.93
CA THR A 126 8.29 6.40 8.04
C THR A 126 8.41 7.91 7.95
N LYS A 127 9.11 8.50 8.90
CA LYS A 127 9.37 9.94 8.92
C LYS A 127 10.32 10.32 7.78
N PRO A 128 10.20 11.54 7.20
CA PRO A 128 11.06 11.97 6.09
C PRO A 128 12.56 11.80 6.37
N GLU A 129 13.00 12.14 7.58
CA GLU A 129 14.40 12.02 8.02
C GLU A 129 14.89 10.57 8.20
N GLN A 130 14.00 9.60 8.18
CA GLN A 130 14.31 8.17 8.32
C GLN A 130 14.27 7.41 6.98
N ARG A 131 14.04 8.12 5.88
CA ARG A 131 14.02 7.54 4.52
C ARG A 131 15.43 7.55 3.93
N ASN A 132 15.76 6.50 3.20
CA ASN A 132 17.07 6.40 2.53
C ASN A 132 16.92 5.77 1.13
N PRO A 133 16.93 6.56 0.06
CA PRO A 133 16.63 8.01 0.02
C PRO A 133 15.12 8.29 0.11
N GLN A 134 14.25 7.36 -0.33
CA GLN A 134 12.82 7.56 -0.54
C GLN A 134 11.93 6.81 0.47
N VAL A 135 12.40 5.66 0.96
CA VAL A 135 11.64 4.76 1.84
C VAL A 135 12.40 4.43 3.12
N GLY A 136 11.70 3.97 4.14
CA GLY A 136 12.33 3.33 5.30
C GLY A 136 12.77 1.91 4.97
N ALA A 137 13.66 1.34 5.79
CA ALA A 137 14.13 -0.02 5.60
C ALA A 137 12.98 -1.03 5.64
N PHE A 138 12.95 -1.93 4.67
CA PHE A 138 11.95 -2.99 4.58
C PHE A 138 12.29 -4.14 5.52
N ARG A 139 11.28 -4.62 6.25
CA ARG A 139 11.39 -5.78 7.13
C ARG A 139 11.36 -7.07 6.32
N VAL A 140 12.11 -8.07 6.77
CA VAL A 140 12.25 -9.38 6.11
C VAL A 140 10.93 -10.14 5.95
N GLY A 141 9.93 -9.85 6.77
CA GLY A 141 8.64 -10.54 6.75
C GLY A 141 7.91 -10.53 5.40
N VAL A 142 8.15 -9.54 4.54
CA VAL A 142 7.56 -9.51 3.19
C VAL A 142 8.15 -10.62 2.31
N ALA A 143 9.47 -10.82 2.35
CA ALA A 143 10.14 -11.87 1.60
C ALA A 143 9.88 -13.27 2.20
N GLU A 144 9.83 -13.35 3.53
CA GLU A 144 9.44 -14.58 4.24
C GLU A 144 8.04 -15.05 3.82
N LEU A 145 7.06 -14.14 3.76
CA LEU A 145 5.71 -14.46 3.34
C LEU A 145 5.67 -14.88 1.85
N ALA A 146 6.40 -14.16 0.99
CA ALA A 146 6.51 -14.50 -0.43
C ALA A 146 7.09 -15.90 -0.65
N ARG A 147 8.16 -16.24 0.07
CA ARG A 147 8.80 -17.57 -0.02
C ARG A 147 7.87 -18.68 0.49
N GLN A 148 7.13 -18.45 1.58
CA GLN A 148 6.21 -19.45 2.13
C GLN A 148 5.00 -19.69 1.24
N SER A 149 4.49 -18.66 0.57
CA SER A 149 3.30 -18.75 -0.28
C SER A 149 3.60 -19.08 -1.73
N GLY A 150 4.84 -18.94 -2.21
CA GLY A 150 5.17 -18.95 -3.64
C GLY A 150 4.52 -17.81 -4.43
N ALA A 151 4.05 -16.77 -3.74
CA ALA A 151 3.35 -15.65 -4.35
C ALA A 151 4.26 -14.82 -5.25
N VAL A 152 3.69 -14.32 -6.33
CA VAL A 152 4.30 -13.27 -7.13
C VAL A 152 4.34 -11.99 -6.29
N VAL A 153 5.51 -11.38 -6.17
CA VAL A 153 5.67 -10.11 -5.48
C VAL A 153 5.60 -8.97 -6.48
N ARG A 154 4.66 -8.06 -6.28
CA ARG A 154 4.59 -6.80 -7.00
C ARG A 154 4.84 -5.65 -6.05
N THR A 155 5.40 -4.57 -6.55
CA THR A 155 5.54 -3.35 -5.75
C THR A 155 4.49 -2.32 -6.14
N ILE A 156 4.08 -1.52 -5.15
CA ILE A 156 3.18 -0.39 -5.34
C ILE A 156 3.81 0.85 -4.72
N THR A 157 3.78 1.96 -5.43
CA THR A 157 4.30 3.22 -4.93
C THR A 157 3.19 4.20 -4.63
N PHE A 158 3.33 4.90 -3.50
CA PHE A 158 2.50 6.03 -3.10
C PHE A 158 3.37 7.28 -3.11
N HIS A 159 3.28 8.02 -4.22
CA HIS A 159 4.11 9.19 -4.44
C HIS A 159 3.40 10.46 -3.97
N ARG A 160 4.09 11.31 -3.20
CA ARG A 160 3.63 12.61 -2.67
C ARG A 160 2.40 12.56 -1.74
N SER A 161 1.97 11.39 -1.31
CA SER A 161 0.85 11.25 -0.38
C SER A 161 1.09 11.98 0.95
N GLY A 162 2.33 12.01 1.44
CA GLY A 162 2.73 12.75 2.62
C GLY A 162 2.58 14.28 2.51
N ILE A 163 2.55 14.84 1.30
CA ILE A 163 2.27 16.27 1.06
C ILE A 163 0.77 16.55 1.20
N ALA A 164 -0.05 15.63 0.70
CA ALA A 164 -1.50 15.75 0.75
C ALA A 164 -2.04 15.56 2.17
N TRP A 165 -1.52 14.56 2.86
CA TRP A 165 -1.88 14.26 4.25
C TRP A 165 -0.63 13.98 5.08
N PRO A 166 0.01 15.03 5.65
CA PRO A 166 1.21 14.87 6.47
C PRO A 166 0.97 14.02 7.72
N ARG A 167 1.98 13.24 8.10
CA ARG A 167 1.94 12.42 9.29
C ARG A 167 1.62 13.26 10.55
N GLY A 168 0.69 12.77 11.37
CA GLY A 168 0.31 13.43 12.63
C GLY A 168 -0.51 14.71 12.50
N LYS A 169 -0.89 15.08 11.28
CA LYS A 169 -1.75 16.23 11.02
C LYS A 169 -3.06 15.77 10.39
N TRP A 170 -4.11 16.57 10.51
CA TRP A 170 -5.34 16.36 9.74
C TRP A 170 -5.13 16.75 8.27
N PRO A 171 -5.77 16.07 7.32
CA PRO A 171 -5.70 16.46 5.91
C PRO A 171 -6.38 17.81 5.74
N LYS A 172 -5.75 18.68 4.95
CA LYS A 172 -6.35 19.97 4.61
C LYS A 172 -7.22 19.82 3.36
N VAL A 173 -8.50 20.11 3.48
CA VAL A 173 -9.40 20.24 2.32
C VAL A 173 -8.93 21.41 1.47
N ARG A 174 -8.74 21.20 0.17
CA ARG A 174 -8.23 22.19 -0.77
C ARG A 174 -9.12 22.25 -2.00
N PHE A 175 -9.66 23.43 -2.29
CA PHE A 175 -10.44 23.66 -3.52
C PHE A 175 -9.55 24.05 -4.70
N ARG A 176 -8.40 24.71 -4.42
CA ARG A 176 -7.39 25.11 -5.39
C ARG A 176 -6.01 24.57 -4.99
N ASN A 177 -5.11 24.44 -5.95
CA ASN A 177 -3.71 23.98 -5.74
C ASN A 177 -3.62 22.66 -4.96
N ARG A 178 -4.50 21.71 -5.29
CA ARG A 178 -4.44 20.37 -4.71
C ARG A 178 -3.18 19.66 -5.19
N PRO A 179 -2.39 19.03 -4.29
CA PRO A 179 -1.25 18.25 -4.68
C PRO A 179 -1.69 17.07 -5.55
N ILE A 180 -0.92 16.78 -6.58
CA ILE A 180 -1.06 15.54 -7.34
C ILE A 180 -0.36 14.46 -6.54
N VAL A 181 -1.07 13.38 -6.25
CA VAL A 181 -0.54 12.16 -5.63
C VAL A 181 -0.75 11.02 -6.60
N THR A 182 0.28 10.21 -6.79
CA THR A 182 0.24 9.09 -7.73
C THR A 182 0.41 7.80 -6.98
N MET A 183 -0.41 6.82 -7.32
CA MET A 183 -0.22 5.42 -6.96
C MET A 183 0.03 4.64 -8.24
N ARG A 184 1.13 3.88 -8.27
CA ARG A 184 1.50 3.06 -9.43
C ARG A 184 1.84 1.65 -9.00
N LEU A 185 1.18 0.66 -9.60
CA LEU A 185 1.53 -0.75 -9.46
C LEU A 185 2.62 -1.07 -10.50
N GLN A 186 3.69 -1.75 -10.06
CA GLN A 186 4.80 -2.15 -10.91
C GLN A 186 4.69 -3.61 -11.33
N ASP A 187 5.55 -3.98 -12.28
CA ASP A 187 5.77 -5.37 -12.69
C ASP A 187 6.28 -6.25 -11.52
N PRO A 188 6.20 -7.56 -11.64
CA PRO A 188 6.72 -8.47 -10.64
C PRO A 188 8.20 -8.25 -10.34
N VAL A 189 8.56 -8.34 -9.08
CA VAL A 189 9.95 -8.33 -8.63
C VAL A 189 10.47 -9.76 -8.60
N GLU A 190 11.56 -10.01 -9.31
CA GLU A 190 12.26 -11.29 -9.23
C GLU A 190 13.05 -11.36 -7.92
N LEU A 191 12.73 -12.36 -7.10
CA LEU A 191 13.39 -12.59 -5.82
C LEU A 191 14.56 -13.55 -6.01
N THR A 192 15.71 -13.03 -6.45
CA THR A 192 16.92 -13.78 -6.75
C THR A 192 17.91 -13.87 -5.59
N GLY A 193 17.61 -13.25 -4.47
CA GLY A 193 18.45 -13.27 -3.28
C GLY A 193 18.47 -14.64 -2.59
N ALA A 194 19.63 -15.03 -2.07
CA ALA A 194 19.79 -16.28 -1.33
C ALA A 194 19.09 -16.30 0.03
N THR A 195 18.76 -15.12 0.56
CA THR A 195 18.13 -14.94 1.88
C THR A 195 16.89 -14.05 1.80
N ASP A 196 15.99 -14.21 2.78
CA ASP A 196 14.82 -13.32 2.91
C ASP A 196 15.23 -11.84 3.11
N ARG A 197 16.40 -11.58 3.69
CA ARG A 197 16.94 -10.22 3.85
C ARG A 197 17.34 -9.61 2.51
N GLU A 198 18.00 -10.37 1.65
CA GLU A 198 18.38 -9.92 0.32
C GLU A 198 17.13 -9.70 -0.54
N ASN A 199 16.17 -10.61 -0.49
CA ASN A 199 14.91 -10.47 -1.22
C ASN A 199 14.09 -9.27 -0.72
N ALA A 200 14.04 -9.00 0.59
CA ALA A 200 13.41 -7.80 1.12
C ALA A 200 14.11 -6.51 0.62
N LYS A 201 15.44 -6.57 0.42
CA LYS A 201 16.21 -5.46 -0.14
C LYS A 201 15.92 -5.25 -1.63
N LEU A 202 15.75 -6.32 -2.42
CA LEU A 202 15.32 -6.22 -3.83
C LEU A 202 13.94 -5.55 -3.94
N ILE A 203 12.99 -5.92 -3.09
CA ILE A 203 11.66 -5.29 -3.04
C ILE A 203 11.78 -3.79 -2.67
N GLU A 204 12.62 -3.43 -1.68
CA GLU A 204 12.88 -2.05 -1.29
C GLU A 204 13.47 -1.23 -2.44
N GLN A 205 14.44 -1.80 -3.16
CA GLN A 205 15.08 -1.18 -4.32
C GLN A 205 14.09 -0.92 -5.45
N SER A 206 13.21 -1.88 -5.74
CA SER A 206 12.15 -1.72 -6.75
C SER A 206 11.22 -0.55 -6.42
N VAL A 207 10.75 -0.44 -5.17
CA VAL A 207 9.92 0.70 -4.73
C VAL A 207 10.70 2.01 -4.82
N THR A 208 11.96 2.02 -4.41
CA THR A 208 12.82 3.22 -4.47
C THR A 208 13.03 3.70 -5.91
N ALA A 209 13.33 2.79 -6.83
CA ALA A 209 13.52 3.10 -8.23
C ALA A 209 12.25 3.69 -8.87
N ALA A 210 11.10 3.10 -8.57
CA ALA A 210 9.82 3.60 -9.07
C ALA A 210 9.44 4.97 -8.49
N LEU A 211 9.77 5.27 -7.23
CA LEU A 211 9.57 6.59 -6.65
C LEU A 211 10.50 7.65 -7.29
N ASN A 212 11.77 7.29 -7.57
CA ASN A 212 12.69 8.17 -8.26
C ASN A 212 12.21 8.51 -9.68
N ALA A 213 11.72 7.52 -10.43
CA ALA A 213 11.14 7.73 -11.75
C ALA A 213 9.94 8.70 -11.70
N LEU A 214 9.07 8.55 -10.69
CA LEU A 214 7.93 9.47 -10.49
C LEU A 214 8.39 10.89 -10.11
N ASP A 215 9.48 11.06 -9.35
CA ASP A 215 10.05 12.37 -9.06
C ASP A 215 10.59 13.02 -10.34
N GLU A 216 11.26 12.27 -11.21
CA GLU A 216 11.76 12.74 -12.51
C GLU A 216 10.62 13.15 -13.45
N GLU A 217 9.55 12.34 -13.54
CA GLU A 217 8.35 12.67 -14.33
C GLU A 217 7.71 13.98 -13.85
N VAL A 218 7.60 14.19 -12.53
CA VAL A 218 7.03 15.40 -11.95
C VAL A 218 7.93 16.61 -12.19
N ALA A 219 9.26 16.45 -12.11
CA ALA A 219 10.22 17.50 -12.40
C ALA A 219 10.16 17.93 -13.88
N ALA A 220 10.03 16.99 -14.80
CA ALA A 220 9.87 17.25 -16.23
C ALA A 220 8.59 18.06 -16.56
N LEU A 221 7.56 17.93 -15.73
CA LEU A 221 6.32 18.71 -15.84
C LEU A 221 6.41 20.11 -15.19
N GLY A 222 7.59 20.55 -14.75
CA GLY A 222 7.83 21.86 -14.13
C GLY A 222 7.23 22.00 -12.72
N GLN A 223 6.86 20.90 -12.08
CA GLN A 223 6.42 20.90 -10.69
C GLN A 223 7.62 20.68 -9.77
N PRO A 224 7.75 21.44 -8.65
CA PRO A 224 8.86 21.23 -7.73
C PRO A 224 8.84 19.81 -7.15
N PRO A 225 10.02 19.17 -7.00
CA PRO A 225 10.11 17.86 -6.37
C PRO A 225 9.47 17.90 -4.99
N GLY A 226 8.78 16.83 -4.62
CA GLY A 226 8.01 16.76 -3.38
C GLY A 226 8.86 16.67 -2.11
N ARG A 227 9.80 17.60 -1.91
CA ARG A 227 10.51 17.72 -0.63
C ARG A 227 9.52 18.16 0.43
N THR A 228 9.24 17.27 1.39
CA THR A 228 8.77 17.69 2.70
C THR A 228 9.94 18.46 3.35
N THR A 229 9.89 19.79 3.30
CA THR A 229 10.81 20.62 4.09
C THR A 229 10.70 20.21 5.56
N PRO A 230 11.81 19.97 6.26
CA PRO A 230 11.79 19.85 7.71
C PRO A 230 11.47 21.24 8.27
N GLY A 231 10.35 21.37 8.98
CA GLY A 231 10.05 22.55 9.80
C GLY A 231 9.28 23.67 9.08
N GLU A 232 7.99 23.57 9.01
CA GLU A 232 7.01 24.64 9.24
C GLU A 232 5.77 24.04 9.95
#